data_ec46cc09bdf70544188fdf002d794899
#
_entry.id   ec46cc09bdf70544188fdf002d794899
#
_cell.length_a   1.000
_cell.length_b   1.000
_cell.length_c   1.000
_cell.angle_alpha   90.00
_cell.angle_beta   90.00
_cell.angle_gamma   90.00
#
_symmetry.space_group_name_H-M   'P 1'
#
loop_
_entity.id
_entity.type
_entity.pdbx_description
1 polymer ?
#
loop_
_entity_poly.entity_id
_entity_poly.type
_entity_poly.pdbx_seq_one_letter_code
_entity_poly.pdbx_strand_id
1 'polypeptide(L)'
;AGHTVRAFSRSASKSFPPTDHLETRDGDARIETDVNAALEGADVVVQALGVRVSELFQPVDLFSKATRILVDAMQRRNTKQLIAVTGFGAGDCRQAIGLLQSVPFRLVLGRAYDDKDVQERIIKQSDLDWTIVRPGVLTNSAHSGRYRVLYEPREWRNGVISRADVADFVVRAIENEEMIGKEPVLVW
;
A
#
# COMPACT_ATOMS: atom_id res chain seq x y z
N ALA A 1 14.87 10.92 -7.62
CA ALA A 1 14.55 11.57 -6.35
C ALA A 1 15.71 11.50 -5.33
N GLY A 2 16.75 10.68 -5.52
CA GLY A 2 17.94 10.66 -4.63
C GLY A 2 17.74 9.94 -3.28
N HIS A 3 16.65 9.22 -3.10
CA HIS A 3 16.40 8.41 -1.90
C HIS A 3 17.23 7.13 -1.90
N THR A 4 17.64 6.68 -0.72
CA THR A 4 18.11 5.31 -0.50
C THR A 4 16.93 4.45 -0.09
N VAL A 5 16.76 3.30 -0.73
CA VAL A 5 15.62 2.42 -0.53
C VAL A 5 16.06 1.10 0.10
N ARG A 6 15.35 0.67 1.13
CA ARG A 6 15.45 -0.70 1.66
C ARG A 6 14.21 -1.48 1.23
N ALA A 7 14.40 -2.43 0.29
CA ALA A 7 13.34 -3.36 -0.11
C ALA A 7 13.24 -4.51 0.91
N PHE A 8 12.07 -4.63 1.55
CA PHE A 8 11.78 -5.66 2.55
C PHE A 8 10.68 -6.59 2.05
N SER A 9 10.96 -7.87 1.93
CA SER A 9 9.98 -8.91 1.61
C SER A 9 10.54 -10.30 1.92
N ARG A 10 9.71 -11.34 1.84
CA ARG A 10 10.14 -12.74 2.04
C ARG A 10 11.23 -13.21 1.06
N SER A 11 11.50 -12.49 0.00
CA SER A 11 12.48 -12.81 -1.03
C SER A 11 13.02 -11.58 -1.74
N ALA A 12 13.24 -10.50 -1.00
CA ALA A 12 13.74 -9.24 -1.55
C ALA A 12 15.10 -9.42 -2.24
N SER A 13 16.01 -10.13 -1.61
CA SER A 13 17.36 -10.42 -2.14
C SER A 13 17.37 -11.18 -3.46
N LYS A 14 16.35 -12.03 -3.69
CA LYS A 14 16.18 -12.76 -4.95
C LYS A 14 15.51 -11.91 -6.03
N SER A 15 14.70 -10.95 -5.64
CA SER A 15 13.88 -10.15 -6.56
C SER A 15 14.61 -8.90 -7.05
N PHE A 16 15.49 -8.36 -6.23
CA PHE A 16 16.18 -7.11 -6.50
C PHE A 16 17.67 -7.25 -6.17
N PRO A 17 18.56 -7.19 -7.18
CA PRO A 17 19.98 -7.10 -6.90
C PRO A 17 20.28 -5.78 -6.16
N PRO A 18 21.12 -5.80 -5.12
CA PRO A 18 21.48 -4.59 -4.40
C PRO A 18 22.27 -3.63 -5.30
N THR A 19 22.10 -2.32 -5.05
CA THR A 19 22.84 -1.25 -5.71
C THR A 19 23.25 -0.22 -4.67
N ASP A 20 23.99 0.83 -5.05
CA ASP A 20 24.42 1.91 -4.14
C ASP A 20 23.23 2.62 -3.45
N HIS A 21 22.04 2.57 -4.06
CA HIS A 21 20.82 3.19 -3.53
C HIS A 21 19.72 2.19 -3.17
N LEU A 22 19.98 0.88 -3.28
CA LEU A 22 19.01 -0.16 -2.97
C LEU A 22 19.61 -1.24 -2.08
N GLU A 23 19.19 -1.27 -0.84
CA GLU A 23 19.43 -2.36 0.10
C GLU A 23 18.28 -3.36 0.03
N THR A 24 18.56 -4.65 0.17
CA THR A 24 17.54 -5.70 0.24
C THR A 24 17.59 -6.41 1.58
N ARG A 25 16.42 -6.71 2.14
CA ARG A 25 16.29 -7.45 3.38
C ARG A 25 15.18 -8.47 3.27
N ASP A 26 15.54 -9.74 3.46
CA ASP A 26 14.57 -10.84 3.51
C ASP A 26 13.95 -10.91 4.91
N GLY A 27 12.61 -11.12 4.95
CA GLY A 27 11.86 -11.29 6.19
C GLY A 27 10.35 -11.28 5.96
N ASP A 28 9.58 -11.62 6.98
CA ASP A 28 8.11 -11.64 6.94
C ASP A 28 7.54 -10.43 7.68
N ALA A 29 6.69 -9.66 7.01
CA ALA A 29 6.02 -8.50 7.60
C ALA A 29 5.08 -8.85 8.78
N ARG A 30 4.80 -10.14 9.00
CA ARG A 30 4.01 -10.63 10.14
C ARG A 30 4.88 -11.03 11.34
N ILE A 31 6.20 -10.86 11.24
CA ILE A 31 7.16 -11.15 12.31
C ILE A 31 7.74 -9.83 12.82
N GLU A 32 7.50 -9.54 14.10
CA GLU A 32 7.88 -8.26 14.70
C GLU A 32 9.39 -7.99 14.65
N THR A 33 10.21 -8.99 14.89
CA THR A 33 11.68 -8.87 14.83
C THR A 33 12.17 -8.47 13.45
N ASP A 34 11.56 -9.05 12.40
CA ASP A 34 11.92 -8.78 11.02
C ASP A 34 11.54 -7.35 10.61
N VAL A 35 10.33 -6.92 11.03
CA VAL A 35 9.84 -5.55 10.80
C VAL A 35 10.71 -4.53 11.54
N ASN A 36 11.02 -4.77 12.81
CA ASN A 36 11.91 -3.89 13.58
C ASN A 36 13.28 -3.74 12.94
N ALA A 37 13.84 -4.84 12.45
CA ALA A 37 15.14 -4.81 11.78
C ALA A 37 15.07 -4.10 10.39
N ALA A 38 13.93 -4.20 9.68
CA ALA A 38 13.72 -3.50 8.42
C ALA A 38 13.55 -1.98 8.61
N LEU A 39 12.99 -1.55 9.75
CA LEU A 39 12.76 -0.13 10.07
C LEU A 39 14.01 0.61 10.59
N GLU A 40 15.13 -0.07 10.82
CA GLU A 40 16.32 0.57 11.36
C GLU A 40 16.85 1.66 10.42
N GLY A 41 16.88 2.93 10.92
CA GLY A 41 17.29 4.09 10.14
C GLY A 41 16.36 4.50 9.00
N ALA A 42 15.10 4.04 9.00
CA ALA A 42 14.11 4.45 8.00
C ALA A 42 13.39 5.73 8.43
N ASP A 43 13.36 6.73 7.55
CA ASP A 43 12.63 7.98 7.75
C ASP A 43 11.15 7.84 7.31
N VAL A 44 10.91 7.11 6.23
CA VAL A 44 9.60 6.90 5.61
C VAL A 44 9.36 5.43 5.32
N VAL A 45 8.13 4.98 5.50
CA VAL A 45 7.73 3.61 5.13
C VAL A 45 6.71 3.64 4.01
N VAL A 46 6.95 2.83 2.98
CA VAL A 46 5.99 2.53 1.93
C VAL A 46 5.53 1.09 2.09
N GLN A 47 4.27 0.89 2.46
CA GLN A 47 3.67 -0.43 2.57
C GLN A 47 2.91 -0.79 1.29
N ALA A 48 3.44 -1.73 0.50
CA ALA A 48 2.85 -2.21 -0.76
C ALA A 48 2.66 -3.74 -0.73
N LEU A 49 1.89 -4.22 0.23
CA LEU A 49 1.62 -5.64 0.41
C LEU A 49 0.67 -6.19 -0.65
N GLY A 50 0.89 -7.43 -1.06
CA GLY A 50 0.03 -8.16 -1.96
C GLY A 50 -0.09 -9.63 -1.57
N VAL A 51 -1.22 -10.26 -1.90
CA VAL A 51 -1.44 -11.69 -1.77
C VAL A 51 -1.33 -12.35 -3.14
N ARG A 52 -0.89 -13.60 -3.17
CA ARG A 52 -0.91 -14.40 -4.40
C ARG A 52 -2.34 -14.80 -4.74
N VAL A 53 -2.63 -14.98 -6.02
CA VAL A 53 -3.96 -15.41 -6.48
C VAL A 53 -4.40 -16.71 -5.79
N SER A 54 -3.48 -17.64 -5.54
CA SER A 54 -3.74 -18.89 -4.82
C SER A 54 -4.14 -18.70 -3.35
N GLU A 55 -3.77 -17.58 -2.74
CA GLU A 55 -4.06 -17.26 -1.33
C GLU A 55 -5.42 -16.56 -1.17
N LEU A 56 -6.03 -16.07 -2.27
CA LEU A 56 -7.32 -15.36 -2.22
C LEU A 56 -8.50 -16.24 -1.77
N PHE A 57 -8.38 -17.55 -1.93
CA PHE A 57 -9.41 -18.52 -1.53
C PHE A 57 -9.33 -18.93 -0.06
N GLN A 58 -8.29 -18.53 0.65
CA GLN A 58 -8.08 -18.78 2.09
C GLN A 58 -8.43 -17.54 2.92
N PRO A 59 -8.60 -17.68 4.24
CA PRO A 59 -8.67 -16.50 5.11
C PRO A 59 -7.42 -15.64 4.96
N VAL A 60 -7.61 -14.37 4.64
CA VAL A 60 -6.51 -13.40 4.46
C VAL A 60 -6.47 -12.53 5.71
N ASP A 61 -5.35 -12.58 6.44
CA ASP A 61 -5.03 -11.72 7.59
C ASP A 61 -3.70 -10.98 7.44
N LEU A 62 -3.12 -11.09 6.23
CA LEU A 62 -1.80 -10.52 5.94
C LEU A 62 -1.78 -9.01 6.14
N PHE A 63 -2.77 -8.31 5.57
CA PHE A 63 -2.79 -6.84 5.57
C PHE A 63 -2.97 -6.29 6.97
N SER A 64 -3.99 -6.76 7.69
CA SER A 64 -4.30 -6.29 9.04
C SER A 64 -3.20 -6.65 10.04
N LYS A 65 -2.69 -7.88 10.01
CA LYS A 65 -1.66 -8.35 10.93
C LYS A 65 -0.33 -7.64 10.71
N ALA A 66 0.12 -7.57 9.45
CA ALA A 66 1.37 -6.88 9.12
C ALA A 66 1.30 -5.38 9.42
N THR A 67 0.14 -4.74 9.17
CA THR A 67 -0.04 -3.32 9.45
C THR A 67 -0.04 -3.03 10.94
N ARG A 68 -0.66 -3.87 11.77
CA ARG A 68 -0.64 -3.71 13.22
C ARG A 68 0.78 -3.74 13.76
N ILE A 69 1.57 -4.74 13.35
CA ILE A 69 2.99 -4.86 13.73
C ILE A 69 3.79 -3.65 13.23
N LEU A 70 3.55 -3.22 12.00
CA LEU A 70 4.26 -2.08 11.41
C LEU A 70 3.96 -0.77 12.15
N VAL A 71 2.68 -0.45 12.37
CA VAL A 71 2.26 0.77 13.08
C VAL A 71 2.86 0.81 14.48
N ASP A 72 2.74 -0.28 15.25
CA ASP A 72 3.32 -0.39 16.58
C ASP A 72 4.85 -0.18 16.57
N ALA A 73 5.55 -0.76 15.60
CA ALA A 73 6.99 -0.64 15.47
C ALA A 73 7.42 0.79 15.05
N MET A 74 6.69 1.42 14.12
CA MET A 74 6.94 2.79 13.69
C MET A 74 6.73 3.79 14.84
N GLN A 75 5.67 3.65 15.62
CA GLN A 75 5.39 4.49 16.78
C GLN A 75 6.49 4.39 17.84
N ARG A 76 6.94 3.15 18.17
CA ARG A 76 8.06 2.94 19.12
C ARG A 76 9.36 3.57 18.66
N ARG A 77 9.60 3.65 17.34
CA ARG A 77 10.82 4.21 16.73
C ARG A 77 10.72 5.69 16.41
N ASN A 78 9.56 6.29 16.60
CA ASN A 78 9.24 7.66 16.18
C ASN A 78 9.42 7.89 14.66
N THR A 79 9.28 6.84 13.84
CA THR A 79 9.16 6.95 12.38
C THR A 79 7.72 7.31 12.06
N LYS A 80 7.48 8.51 11.52
CA LYS A 80 6.12 9.06 11.43
C LYS A 80 5.42 8.80 10.11
N GLN A 81 6.13 8.90 8.98
CA GLN A 81 5.51 8.92 7.67
C GLN A 81 5.26 7.51 7.12
N LEU A 82 3.99 7.22 6.85
CA LEU A 82 3.53 5.95 6.27
C LEU A 82 2.73 6.19 4.98
N ILE A 83 3.19 5.63 3.87
CA ILE A 83 2.40 5.57 2.64
C ILE A 83 1.95 4.12 2.41
N ALA A 84 0.65 3.87 2.49
CA ALA A 84 0.08 2.53 2.33
C ALA A 84 -0.65 2.40 0.98
N VAL A 85 -0.22 1.45 0.17
CA VAL A 85 -0.89 1.13 -1.10
C VAL A 85 -1.91 0.02 -0.84
N THR A 86 -3.20 0.36 -0.91
CA THR A 86 -4.30 -0.59 -0.67
C THR A 86 -4.99 -1.02 -1.96
N GLY A 87 -5.94 -0.29 -2.48
CA GLY A 87 -6.63 -0.53 -3.75
C GLY A 87 -8.04 0.02 -3.77
N PHE A 88 -8.53 0.35 -4.96
CA PHE A 88 -9.91 0.77 -5.16
C PHE A 88 -10.87 -0.35 -4.72
N GLY A 89 -11.82 -0.01 -3.86
CA GLY A 89 -12.74 -0.98 -3.24
C GLY A 89 -12.41 -1.35 -1.81
N ALA A 90 -11.31 -0.85 -1.24
CA ALA A 90 -11.03 -0.90 0.20
C ALA A 90 -11.60 0.34 0.90
N GLY A 91 -11.90 0.21 2.18
CA GLY A 91 -12.39 1.29 3.02
C GLY A 91 -13.64 1.96 2.47
N ASP A 92 -13.70 3.28 2.56
CA ASP A 92 -14.87 4.08 2.19
C ASP A 92 -15.18 4.05 0.68
N CYS A 93 -14.19 3.76 -0.17
CA CYS A 93 -14.42 3.69 -1.62
C CYS A 93 -15.12 2.39 -2.06
N ARG A 94 -15.39 1.46 -1.14
CA ARG A 94 -16.21 0.27 -1.40
C ARG A 94 -17.61 0.62 -1.91
N GLN A 95 -18.19 1.72 -1.45
CA GLN A 95 -19.50 2.21 -1.87
C GLN A 95 -19.51 2.72 -3.32
N ALA A 96 -18.35 3.10 -3.85
CA ALA A 96 -18.20 3.55 -5.23
C ALA A 96 -18.16 2.38 -6.26
N ILE A 97 -18.10 1.12 -5.78
CA ILE A 97 -18.21 -0.06 -6.65
C ILE A 97 -19.68 -0.24 -7.05
N GLY A 98 -19.98 -0.06 -8.33
CA GLY A 98 -21.34 -0.26 -8.85
C GLY A 98 -21.88 -1.68 -8.59
N LEU A 99 -23.20 -1.80 -8.39
CA LEU A 99 -23.88 -3.05 -8.06
C LEU A 99 -23.54 -4.22 -9.03
N LEU A 100 -23.37 -3.94 -10.31
CA LEU A 100 -23.03 -4.95 -11.33
C LEU A 100 -21.61 -5.52 -11.16
N GLN A 101 -20.69 -4.75 -10.60
CA GLN A 101 -19.30 -5.16 -10.39
C GLN A 101 -19.08 -5.76 -9.00
N SER A 102 -20.01 -5.52 -8.06
CA SER A 102 -19.86 -5.92 -6.65
C SER A 102 -19.92 -7.43 -6.44
N VAL A 103 -20.75 -8.18 -7.19
CA VAL A 103 -20.95 -9.61 -6.99
C VAL A 103 -19.72 -10.44 -7.39
N PRO A 104 -19.19 -10.37 -8.63
CA PRO A 104 -17.98 -11.13 -8.98
C PRO A 104 -16.76 -10.66 -8.18
N PHE A 105 -16.65 -9.37 -7.89
CA PHE A 105 -15.59 -8.82 -7.04
C PHE A 105 -15.60 -9.44 -5.63
N ARG A 106 -16.77 -9.52 -4.98
CA ARG A 106 -16.91 -10.11 -3.63
C ARG A 106 -16.60 -11.59 -3.59
N LEU A 107 -16.95 -12.34 -4.63
CA LEU A 107 -16.70 -13.80 -4.69
C LEU A 107 -15.20 -14.11 -4.76
N VAL A 108 -14.41 -13.30 -5.47
CA VAL A 108 -13.00 -13.58 -5.73
C VAL A 108 -12.09 -12.82 -4.76
N LEU A 109 -12.39 -11.56 -4.49
CA LEU A 109 -11.51 -10.64 -3.75
C LEU A 109 -12.05 -10.23 -2.39
N GLY A 110 -13.30 -10.58 -2.04
CA GLY A 110 -13.99 -10.08 -0.85
C GLY A 110 -13.18 -10.23 0.43
N ARG A 111 -12.62 -11.41 0.68
CA ARG A 111 -11.83 -11.66 1.91
C ARG A 111 -10.56 -10.82 2.00
N ALA A 112 -9.86 -10.63 0.88
CA ALA A 112 -8.67 -9.79 0.85
C ALA A 112 -9.02 -8.31 1.07
N TYR A 113 -10.16 -7.86 0.54
CA TYR A 113 -10.63 -6.50 0.73
C TYR A 113 -11.24 -6.26 2.12
N ASP A 114 -11.87 -7.26 2.73
CA ASP A 114 -12.30 -7.18 4.12
C ASP A 114 -11.10 -7.00 5.06
N ASP A 115 -9.98 -7.67 4.81
CA ASP A 115 -8.75 -7.50 5.57
C ASP A 115 -8.08 -6.14 5.28
N LYS A 116 -8.15 -5.63 4.04
CA LYS A 116 -7.71 -4.28 3.69
C LYS A 116 -8.56 -3.18 4.36
N ASP A 117 -9.85 -3.40 4.56
CA ASP A 117 -10.69 -2.47 5.32
C ASP A 117 -10.21 -2.38 6.79
N VAL A 118 -9.79 -3.50 7.36
CA VAL A 118 -9.17 -3.53 8.69
C VAL A 118 -7.81 -2.84 8.67
N GLN A 119 -7.00 -3.07 7.64
CA GLN A 119 -5.71 -2.39 7.43
C GLN A 119 -5.88 -0.87 7.45
N GLU A 120 -6.77 -0.32 6.62
CA GLU A 120 -6.98 1.12 6.53
C GLU A 120 -7.49 1.72 7.85
N ARG A 121 -8.35 0.99 8.57
CA ARG A 121 -8.83 1.41 9.88
C ARG A 121 -7.70 1.52 10.90
N ILE A 122 -6.79 0.55 10.93
CA ILE A 122 -5.61 0.57 11.82
C ILE A 122 -4.74 1.80 11.52
N ILE A 123 -4.50 2.06 10.23
CA ILE A 123 -3.69 3.22 9.80
C ILE A 123 -4.36 4.53 10.20
N LYS A 124 -5.65 4.70 9.92
CA LYS A 124 -6.41 5.92 10.24
C LYS A 124 -6.53 6.19 11.75
N GLN A 125 -6.47 5.16 12.57
CA GLN A 125 -6.51 5.27 14.04
C GLN A 125 -5.14 5.48 14.68
N SER A 126 -4.05 5.44 13.90
CA SER A 126 -2.70 5.66 14.39
C SER A 126 -2.34 7.16 14.43
N ASP A 127 -1.31 7.49 15.23
CA ASP A 127 -0.73 8.84 15.28
C ASP A 127 0.36 9.05 14.21
N LEU A 128 0.30 8.31 13.10
CA LEU A 128 1.24 8.43 12.00
C LEU A 128 0.79 9.50 10.98
N ASP A 129 1.76 10.07 10.30
CA ASP A 129 1.57 10.93 9.13
C ASP A 129 1.30 10.04 7.91
N TRP A 130 0.07 9.53 7.83
CA TRP A 130 -0.29 8.52 6.85
C TRP A 130 -0.86 9.08 5.55
N THR A 131 -0.61 8.38 4.46
CA THR A 131 -1.29 8.53 3.16
C THR A 131 -1.75 7.15 2.69
N ILE A 132 -3.03 6.98 2.33
CA ILE A 132 -3.56 5.72 1.81
C ILE A 132 -3.79 5.88 0.30
N VAL A 133 -3.01 5.18 -0.49
CA VAL A 133 -3.09 5.21 -1.96
C VAL A 133 -3.96 4.06 -2.44
N ARG A 134 -5.04 4.37 -3.16
CA ARG A 134 -6.03 3.40 -3.66
C ARG A 134 -5.96 3.30 -5.19
N PRO A 135 -5.02 2.56 -5.77
CA PRO A 135 -4.98 2.38 -7.21
C PRO A 135 -6.16 1.55 -7.71
N GLY A 136 -6.61 1.84 -8.92
CA GLY A 136 -7.46 0.96 -9.69
C GLY A 136 -6.74 -0.36 -10.06
N VAL A 137 -7.21 -1.04 -11.10
CA VAL A 137 -6.60 -2.29 -11.58
C VAL A 137 -5.18 -2.04 -12.07
N LEU A 138 -4.21 -2.72 -11.45
CA LEU A 138 -2.79 -2.53 -11.73
C LEU A 138 -2.36 -3.23 -13.02
N THR A 139 -1.71 -2.51 -13.92
CA THR A 139 -1.08 -3.04 -15.14
C THR A 139 0.44 -2.97 -15.06
N ASN A 140 1.12 -3.64 -16.01
CA ASN A 140 2.57 -3.58 -16.16
C ASN A 140 2.98 -2.64 -17.32
N SER A 141 2.10 -1.72 -17.72
CA SER A 141 2.42 -0.71 -18.73
C SER A 141 3.54 0.22 -18.25
N ALA A 142 4.22 0.84 -19.19
CA ALA A 142 5.25 1.84 -18.90
C ALA A 142 4.68 3.04 -18.12
N HIS A 143 5.55 3.79 -17.48
CA HIS A 143 5.23 5.08 -16.86
C HIS A 143 4.68 6.04 -17.90
N SER A 144 3.54 6.65 -17.61
CA SER A 144 2.89 7.61 -18.51
C SER A 144 2.90 9.04 -17.97
N GLY A 145 2.89 9.21 -16.67
CA GLY A 145 2.74 10.50 -15.99
C GLY A 145 1.39 11.18 -16.22
N ARG A 146 0.40 10.47 -16.81
CA ARG A 146 -0.90 11.04 -17.22
C ARG A 146 -2.08 10.47 -16.44
N TYR A 147 -1.83 9.91 -15.25
CA TYR A 147 -2.86 9.41 -14.36
C TYR A 147 -3.61 10.56 -13.68
N ARG A 148 -4.82 10.26 -13.21
CA ARG A 148 -5.65 11.16 -12.41
C ARG A 148 -5.58 10.77 -10.95
N VAL A 149 -5.56 11.79 -10.09
CA VAL A 149 -5.61 11.65 -8.64
C VAL A 149 -6.98 12.18 -8.19
N LEU A 150 -7.82 11.29 -7.69
CA LEU A 150 -9.19 11.59 -7.31
C LEU A 150 -9.27 11.67 -5.77
N TYR A 151 -9.40 12.85 -5.24
CA TYR A 151 -9.42 13.09 -3.80
C TYR A 151 -10.83 13.00 -3.21
N GLU A 152 -11.82 13.49 -3.95
CA GLU A 152 -13.18 13.61 -3.46
C GLU A 152 -13.99 12.33 -3.67
N PRO A 153 -14.76 11.83 -2.66
CA PRO A 153 -15.57 10.62 -2.78
C PRO A 153 -16.48 10.57 -4.01
N ARG A 154 -17.03 11.71 -4.41
CA ARG A 154 -17.90 11.84 -5.60
C ARG A 154 -17.18 11.59 -6.94
N GLU A 155 -15.86 11.70 -6.94
CA GLU A 155 -15.03 11.48 -8.13
C GLU A 155 -14.52 10.04 -8.22
N TRP A 156 -14.56 9.29 -7.12
CA TRP A 156 -14.00 7.96 -7.03
C TRP A 156 -14.67 7.02 -8.01
N ARG A 157 -13.87 6.39 -8.81
CA ARG A 157 -14.29 5.41 -9.79
C ARG A 157 -13.22 4.36 -10.01
N ASN A 158 -13.65 3.19 -10.46
CA ASN A 158 -12.72 2.16 -10.89
C ASN A 158 -12.09 2.55 -12.24
N GLY A 159 -10.90 2.03 -12.48
CA GLY A 159 -10.14 2.24 -13.71
C GLY A 159 -8.88 1.39 -13.70
N VAL A 160 -8.01 1.62 -14.64
CA VAL A 160 -6.71 0.96 -14.72
C VAL A 160 -5.60 1.97 -14.43
N ILE A 161 -4.45 1.49 -13.95
CA ILE A 161 -3.24 2.32 -13.77
C ILE A 161 -2.00 1.43 -13.83
N SER A 162 -0.89 1.95 -14.32
CA SER A 162 0.38 1.21 -14.31
C SER A 162 1.01 1.21 -12.91
N ARG A 163 1.73 0.13 -12.57
CA ARG A 163 2.56 0.11 -11.35
C ARG A 163 3.61 1.20 -11.34
N ALA A 164 4.11 1.58 -12.53
CA ALA A 164 5.08 2.65 -12.68
C ALA A 164 4.48 4.03 -12.36
N ASP A 165 3.23 4.31 -12.76
CA ASP A 165 2.53 5.54 -12.40
C ASP A 165 2.17 5.59 -10.91
N VAL A 166 1.82 4.44 -10.29
CA VAL A 166 1.62 4.38 -8.83
C VAL A 166 2.92 4.67 -8.10
N ALA A 167 4.05 4.14 -8.57
CA ALA A 167 5.36 4.39 -7.97
C ALA A 167 5.76 5.88 -8.10
N ASP A 168 5.50 6.51 -9.25
CA ASP A 168 5.70 7.96 -9.44
C ASP A 168 4.88 8.78 -8.44
N PHE A 169 3.60 8.45 -8.27
CA PHE A 169 2.77 9.11 -7.27
C PHE A 169 3.30 8.93 -5.85
N VAL A 170 3.69 7.71 -5.47
CA VAL A 170 4.23 7.41 -4.14
C VAL A 170 5.48 8.26 -3.84
N VAL A 171 6.41 8.36 -4.81
CA VAL A 171 7.61 9.19 -4.65
C VAL A 171 7.26 10.67 -4.44
N ARG A 172 6.30 11.19 -5.20
CA ARG A 172 5.81 12.58 -4.99
C ARG A 172 5.12 12.78 -3.65
N ALA A 173 4.37 11.77 -3.19
CA ALA A 173 3.68 11.83 -1.91
C ALA A 173 4.63 11.81 -0.71
N ILE A 174 5.82 11.18 -0.83
CA ILE A 174 6.87 11.24 0.19
C ILE A 174 7.33 12.69 0.44
N GLU A 175 7.42 13.48 -0.62
CA GLU A 175 7.96 14.85 -0.61
C GLU A 175 6.86 15.92 -0.38
N ASN A 176 5.59 15.52 -0.26
CA ASN A 176 4.47 16.46 -0.17
C ASN A 176 3.64 16.25 1.10
N GLU A 177 3.82 17.11 2.09
CA GLU A 177 3.09 17.08 3.37
C GLU A 177 1.57 17.24 3.20
N GLU A 178 1.09 17.84 2.11
CA GLU A 178 -0.36 17.95 1.84
C GLU A 178 -1.03 16.59 1.64
N MET A 179 -0.23 15.54 1.40
CA MET A 179 -0.73 14.17 1.26
C MET A 179 -1.02 13.50 2.61
N ILE A 180 -0.58 14.07 3.72
CA ILE A 180 -0.86 13.55 5.06
C ILE A 180 -2.36 13.57 5.33
N GLY A 181 -2.89 12.43 5.78
CA GLY A 181 -4.32 12.25 6.04
C GLY A 181 -5.18 12.13 4.78
N LYS A 182 -4.57 11.98 3.59
CA LYS A 182 -5.31 11.81 2.32
C LYS A 182 -5.39 10.33 1.89
N GLU A 183 -6.45 10.04 1.14
CA GLU A 183 -6.74 8.69 0.64
C GLU A 183 -7.15 8.70 -0.85
N PRO A 184 -6.26 9.22 -1.73
CA PRO A 184 -6.57 9.39 -3.14
C PRO A 184 -6.77 8.06 -3.86
N VAL A 185 -7.72 8.06 -4.81
CA VAL A 185 -7.88 7.01 -5.82
C VAL A 185 -7.08 7.39 -7.07
N LEU A 186 -6.29 6.43 -7.57
CA LEU A 186 -5.45 6.63 -8.76
C LEU A 186 -5.98 5.83 -9.94
N VAL A 187 -6.27 6.50 -11.05
CA VAL A 187 -6.74 5.89 -12.31
C VAL A 187 -6.22 6.66 -13.52
N TRP A 188 -6.32 6.04 -14.67
CA TRP A 188 -6.16 6.76 -15.96
C TRP A 188 -7.44 7.49 -16.37
#